data_3762fe7be0611b66e1147a8080aa1745
#
_entry.id   3762fe7be0611b66e1147a8080aa1745
#
_cell.length_a   1.000
_cell.length_b   1.000
_cell.length_c   1.000
_cell.angle_alpha   90.00
_cell.angle_beta   90.00
_cell.angle_gamma   90.00
#
_symmetry.space_group_name_H-M   'P 1'
#
loop_
_entity.id
_entity.type
_entity.pdbx_description
1 polymer ?
#
loop_
_entity_poly.entity_id
_entity_poly.type
_entity_poly.pdbx_seq_one_letter_code
_entity_poly.pdbx_strand_id
1 'polypeptide(L)'
;FTYKLTRNFGLTADGTIATRFPRINEYAGTGPTEEQYKRVTIPLLRGGLFYQNDWINLTSMITYISKSNNIDQQNVTKPGTTQSKTTLLIYDIKTLGWTTSAEINLFKGFHLHALFTYQKPTYNNYFIKSPFEGVPDLNANGNIVKEIPQVLAEIDPSYNITPDLRLWLSFRYFGKTYANLTNALYFNGRWETFGGINWKVNKHLSLGATVVNFLNQKGASGTINGAELLGKEEAGKFKDHYMSGNYLRPFTLEFSASLSF
;
A
#
# COMPACT_ATOMS: atom_id res chain seq x y z
N PHE A 1 -21.64 0.75 13.58
CA PHE A 1 -22.91 1.52 13.51
C PHE A 1 -23.30 1.71 12.04
N THR A 2 -24.55 1.43 11.69
CA THR A 2 -25.13 1.70 10.37
C THR A 2 -26.51 2.31 10.56
N TYR A 3 -26.78 3.41 9.87
CA TYR A 3 -28.05 4.12 9.92
C TYR A 3 -28.59 4.36 8.51
N LYS A 4 -29.77 3.81 8.20
CA LYS A 4 -30.43 3.99 6.92
C LYS A 4 -31.23 5.29 6.92
N LEU A 5 -30.89 6.23 6.04
CA LEU A 5 -31.64 7.46 5.79
C LEU A 5 -32.83 7.23 4.85
N THR A 6 -32.61 6.32 3.87
CA THR A 6 -33.65 5.86 2.95
C THR A 6 -33.49 4.34 2.75
N ARG A 7 -34.35 3.74 1.91
CA ARG A 7 -34.23 2.33 1.53
C ARG A 7 -32.85 1.98 0.95
N ASN A 8 -32.26 2.90 0.21
CA ASN A 8 -31.07 2.66 -0.59
C ASN A 8 -29.82 3.42 -0.09
N PHE A 9 -29.97 4.42 0.78
CA PHE A 9 -28.89 5.31 1.20
C PHE A 9 -28.80 5.39 2.74
N GLY A 10 -27.59 5.45 3.24
CA GLY A 10 -27.35 5.60 4.68
C GLY A 10 -25.93 5.98 5.04
N LEU A 11 -25.70 6.02 6.34
CA LEU A 11 -24.44 6.34 7.01
C LEU A 11 -23.86 5.08 7.64
N THR A 12 -22.55 4.97 7.66
CA THR A 12 -21.85 3.92 8.39
C THR A 12 -20.67 4.50 9.16
N ALA A 13 -20.43 3.98 10.35
CA ALA A 13 -19.27 4.34 11.16
C ALA A 13 -18.81 3.11 11.95
N ASP A 14 -17.53 2.92 12.06
CA ASP A 14 -16.92 1.90 12.92
C ASP A 14 -15.62 2.40 13.53
N GLY A 15 -15.23 1.76 14.64
CA GLY A 15 -13.98 2.03 15.34
C GLY A 15 -13.42 0.76 15.96
N THR A 16 -12.11 0.62 15.89
CA THR A 16 -11.37 -0.52 16.46
C THR A 16 -10.09 -0.01 17.09
N ILE A 17 -9.69 -0.61 18.21
CA ILE A 17 -8.38 -0.38 18.82
C ILE A 17 -7.66 -1.72 18.87
N ALA A 18 -6.59 -1.84 18.11
CA ALA A 18 -5.67 -2.96 18.19
C ALA A 18 -4.45 -2.57 19.01
N THR A 19 -3.90 -3.53 19.75
CA THR A 19 -2.68 -3.31 20.54
C THR A 19 -1.77 -4.52 20.40
N ARG A 20 -0.45 -4.28 20.41
CA ARG A 20 0.56 -5.33 20.52
C ARG A 20 1.71 -4.88 21.43
N PHE A 21 2.37 -5.82 22.07
CA PHE A 21 3.65 -5.57 22.70
C PHE A 21 4.77 -5.79 21.68
N PRO A 22 5.85 -4.97 21.75
CA PRO A 22 7.02 -5.18 20.92
C PRO A 22 7.67 -6.56 21.18
N ARG A 23 8.29 -7.12 20.15
CA ARG A 23 9.04 -8.37 20.27
C ARG A 23 10.47 -8.09 20.70
N ILE A 24 11.10 -9.04 21.38
CA ILE A 24 12.50 -8.91 21.86
C ILE A 24 13.47 -8.61 20.71
N ASN A 25 13.26 -9.19 19.54
CA ASN A 25 14.11 -8.96 18.37
C ASN A 25 13.97 -7.55 17.74
N GLU A 26 12.95 -6.77 18.14
CA GLU A 26 12.79 -5.38 17.71
C GLU A 26 13.78 -4.43 18.43
N TYR A 27 14.48 -4.89 19.47
CA TYR A 27 15.38 -4.11 20.32
C TYR A 27 16.89 -4.28 20.04
N ALA A 28 17.28 -4.82 18.89
CA ALA A 28 18.68 -4.84 18.41
C ALA A 28 19.76 -5.30 19.43
N GLY A 29 19.44 -6.27 20.27
CA GLY A 29 20.42 -6.82 21.21
C GLY A 29 20.76 -5.95 22.41
N THR A 30 20.26 -4.72 22.50
CA THR A 30 20.22 -3.92 23.73
C THR A 30 18.89 -4.20 24.40
N GLY A 31 18.90 -4.66 25.65
CA GLY A 31 17.64 -4.84 26.40
C GLY A 31 16.82 -3.57 26.38
N PRO A 32 15.45 -3.67 26.30
CA PRO A 32 14.61 -2.50 26.30
C PRO A 32 14.75 -1.76 27.63
N THR A 33 14.88 -0.43 27.57
CA THR A 33 14.67 0.42 28.75
C THR A 33 13.16 0.46 29.04
N GLU A 34 12.76 0.78 30.29
CA GLU A 34 11.33 0.92 30.63
C GLU A 34 10.60 1.92 29.72
N GLU A 35 11.29 2.98 29.29
CA GLU A 35 10.73 3.96 28.36
C GLU A 35 10.47 3.40 26.96
N GLN A 36 11.26 2.42 26.55
CA GLN A 36 11.16 1.77 25.23
C GLN A 36 10.13 0.65 25.23
N TYR A 37 9.81 0.05 26.38
CA TYR A 37 8.87 -1.07 26.50
C TYR A 37 7.42 -0.57 26.54
N LYS A 38 6.99 0.15 25.48
CA LYS A 38 5.62 0.64 25.35
C LYS A 38 4.85 -0.23 24.37
N ARG A 39 3.59 -0.51 24.72
CA ARG A 39 2.69 -1.20 23.78
C ARG A 39 2.44 -0.32 22.55
N VAL A 40 2.46 -0.94 21.40
CA VAL A 40 1.98 -0.32 20.15
C VAL A 40 0.46 -0.28 20.18
N THR A 41 -0.13 0.89 20.00
CA THR A 41 -1.58 1.08 19.98
C THR A 41 -2.01 1.61 18.63
N ILE A 42 -3.05 0.98 18.05
CA ILE A 42 -3.54 1.29 16.71
C ILE A 42 -5.05 1.53 16.76
N PRO A 43 -5.50 2.74 17.14
CA PRO A 43 -6.88 3.15 16.92
C PRO A 43 -7.13 3.35 15.41
N LEU A 44 -8.24 2.81 14.94
CA LEU A 44 -8.81 2.99 13.62
C LEU A 44 -10.24 3.51 13.79
N LEU A 45 -10.55 4.62 13.14
CA LEU A 45 -11.89 5.19 13.07
C LEU A 45 -12.27 5.36 11.61
N ARG A 46 -13.48 4.93 11.25
CA ARG A 46 -14.03 5.10 9.91
C ARG A 46 -15.44 5.65 9.98
N GLY A 47 -15.77 6.52 9.03
CA GLY A 47 -17.12 7.03 8.85
C GLY A 47 -17.38 7.41 7.42
N GLY A 48 -18.60 7.18 6.96
CA GLY A 48 -18.92 7.45 5.56
C GLY A 48 -20.36 7.17 5.19
N LEU A 49 -20.56 7.08 3.88
CA LEU A 49 -21.82 6.92 3.21
C LEU A 49 -21.87 5.60 2.48
N PHE A 50 -23.04 5.01 2.36
CA PHE A 50 -23.30 3.91 1.44
C PHE A 50 -24.56 4.18 0.64
N TYR A 51 -24.55 3.69 -0.60
CA TYR A 51 -25.71 3.63 -1.48
C TYR A 51 -25.81 2.25 -2.10
N GLN A 52 -26.99 1.66 -2.07
CA GLN A 52 -27.21 0.31 -2.57
C GLN A 52 -28.57 0.21 -3.26
N ASN A 53 -28.56 -0.36 -4.46
CA ASN A 53 -29.76 -0.79 -5.18
C ASN A 53 -29.46 -2.08 -5.95
N ASP A 54 -30.34 -2.48 -6.87
CA ASP A 54 -30.25 -3.76 -7.60
C ASP A 54 -29.04 -3.84 -8.54
N TRP A 55 -28.49 -2.70 -8.97
CA TRP A 55 -27.38 -2.66 -9.94
C TRP A 55 -26.09 -2.02 -9.45
N ILE A 56 -26.11 -1.30 -8.32
CA ILE A 56 -24.91 -0.68 -7.73
C ILE A 56 -24.89 -0.83 -6.21
N ASN A 57 -23.72 -1.16 -5.69
CA ASN A 57 -23.36 -1.05 -4.28
C ASN A 57 -22.15 -0.11 -4.19
N LEU A 58 -22.35 1.07 -3.60
CA LEU A 58 -21.34 2.13 -3.46
C LEU A 58 -21.08 2.39 -1.98
N THR A 59 -19.83 2.46 -1.59
CA THR A 59 -19.41 2.87 -0.25
C THR A 59 -18.31 3.91 -0.37
N SER A 60 -18.43 5.01 0.40
CA SER A 60 -17.42 6.07 0.44
C SER A 60 -17.12 6.43 1.89
N MET A 61 -15.87 6.26 2.32
CA MET A 61 -15.47 6.35 3.73
C MET A 61 -14.24 7.21 3.93
N ILE A 62 -14.26 8.03 4.97
CA ILE A 62 -13.09 8.68 5.54
C ILE A 62 -12.55 7.76 6.64
N THR A 63 -11.24 7.57 6.67
CA THR A 63 -10.54 6.70 7.61
C THR A 63 -9.44 7.48 8.32
N TYR A 64 -9.40 7.37 9.63
CA TYR A 64 -8.28 7.84 10.44
C TYR A 64 -7.64 6.66 11.15
N ILE A 65 -6.33 6.48 10.96
CA ILE A 65 -5.51 5.48 11.63
C ILE A 65 -4.37 6.20 12.32
N SER A 66 -4.15 5.91 13.59
CA SER A 66 -2.93 6.30 14.30
C SER A 66 -2.24 5.04 14.81
N LYS A 67 -0.94 4.93 14.61
CA LYS A 67 -0.14 3.83 15.11
C LYS A 67 0.97 4.42 15.97
N SER A 68 0.83 4.30 17.30
CA SER A 68 1.73 4.89 18.27
C SER A 68 2.76 3.90 18.78
N ASN A 69 3.96 4.42 19.16
CA ASN A 69 5.07 3.63 19.69
C ASN A 69 5.55 2.52 18.75
N ASN A 70 5.63 2.79 17.43
CA ASN A 70 6.32 1.87 16.53
C ASN A 70 7.79 1.80 16.93
N ILE A 71 8.31 0.60 16.94
CA ILE A 71 9.74 0.35 17.16
C ILE A 71 10.31 -0.19 15.88
N ASP A 72 11.43 0.37 15.43
CA ASP A 72 12.14 -0.05 14.24
C ASP A 72 13.64 0.18 14.43
N GLN A 73 14.42 -0.63 13.73
CA GLN A 73 15.86 -0.50 13.64
C GLN A 73 16.23 0.07 12.29
N GLN A 74 16.75 1.30 12.28
CA GLN A 74 17.19 1.93 11.06
C GLN A 74 18.71 1.86 10.93
N ASN A 75 19.17 1.31 9.81
CA ASN A 75 20.55 1.41 9.41
C ASN A 75 20.79 2.76 8.76
N VAL A 76 21.42 3.66 9.50
CA VAL A 76 21.77 4.98 9.04
C VAL A 76 23.16 4.91 8.40
N THR A 77 23.25 5.25 7.12
CA THR A 77 24.51 5.28 6.37
C THR A 77 25.04 6.71 6.29
N LYS A 78 26.33 6.89 6.55
CA LYS A 78 26.98 8.20 6.37
C LYS A 78 26.99 8.57 4.90
N PRO A 79 26.45 9.75 4.52
CA PRO A 79 26.40 10.18 3.12
C PRO A 79 27.76 10.10 2.42
N GLY A 80 27.76 9.55 1.19
CA GLY A 80 28.98 9.39 0.39
C GLY A 80 29.95 8.29 0.84
N THR A 81 29.56 7.44 1.78
CA THR A 81 30.38 6.32 2.29
C THR A 81 29.58 5.03 2.40
N THR A 82 30.27 3.92 2.71
CA THR A 82 29.63 2.62 3.06
C THR A 82 29.49 2.44 4.56
N GLN A 83 29.88 3.43 5.37
CA GLN A 83 29.84 3.34 6.82
C GLN A 83 28.40 3.45 7.33
N SER A 84 27.92 2.43 8.03
CA SER A 84 26.54 2.35 8.53
C SER A 84 26.53 2.03 10.03
N LYS A 85 25.55 2.61 10.72
CA LYS A 85 25.25 2.30 12.13
C LYS A 85 23.76 2.05 12.31
N THR A 86 23.41 1.05 13.08
CA THR A 86 22.04 0.74 13.46
C THR A 86 21.59 1.65 14.60
N THR A 87 20.46 2.30 14.44
CA THR A 87 19.82 3.14 15.45
C THR A 87 18.43 2.61 15.75
N LEU A 88 18.12 2.44 17.03
CA LEU A 88 16.77 2.11 17.48
C LEU A 88 15.91 3.40 17.47
N LEU A 89 14.71 3.28 16.95
CA LEU A 89 13.79 4.38 16.79
C LEU A 89 12.41 4.02 17.32
N ILE A 90 11.80 4.92 18.07
CA ILE A 90 10.39 4.86 18.49
C ILE A 90 9.67 6.04 17.85
N TYR A 91 8.61 5.77 17.10
CA TYR A 91 7.90 6.79 16.34
C TYR A 91 6.41 6.45 16.18
N ASP A 92 5.65 7.42 15.72
CA ASP A 92 4.24 7.26 15.41
C ASP A 92 3.98 7.41 13.92
N ILE A 93 2.89 6.81 13.44
CA ILE A 93 2.35 7.05 12.10
C ILE A 93 0.90 7.49 12.26
N LYS A 94 0.53 8.56 11.55
CA LYS A 94 -0.86 9.00 11.42
C LYS A 94 -1.27 8.98 9.96
N THR A 95 -2.43 8.41 9.67
CA THR A 95 -2.96 8.32 8.32
C THR A 95 -4.38 8.86 8.30
N LEU A 96 -4.63 9.87 7.48
CA LEU A 96 -5.96 10.26 7.07
C LEU A 96 -6.16 9.77 5.63
N GLY A 97 -7.27 9.08 5.40
CA GLY A 97 -7.58 8.50 4.10
C GLY A 97 -9.04 8.68 3.72
N TRP A 98 -9.30 8.58 2.43
CA TRP A 98 -10.61 8.49 1.82
C TRP A 98 -10.61 7.34 0.84
N THR A 99 -11.59 6.43 0.99
CA THR A 99 -11.74 5.27 0.11
C THR A 99 -13.17 5.23 -0.41
N THR A 100 -13.31 5.06 -1.71
CA THR A 100 -14.59 4.80 -2.37
C THR A 100 -14.51 3.49 -3.12
N SER A 101 -15.48 2.62 -2.89
CA SER A 101 -15.61 1.31 -3.53
C SER A 101 -16.97 1.20 -4.18
N ALA A 102 -17.03 0.66 -5.39
CA ALA A 102 -18.26 0.41 -6.12
C ALA A 102 -18.27 -0.97 -6.75
N GLU A 103 -19.39 -1.68 -6.59
CA GLU A 103 -19.73 -2.91 -7.29
C GLU A 103 -20.92 -2.60 -8.20
N ILE A 104 -20.77 -2.81 -9.48
CA ILE A 104 -21.75 -2.37 -10.47
C ILE A 104 -22.11 -3.52 -11.42
N ASN A 105 -23.42 -3.80 -11.55
CA ASN A 105 -24.00 -4.79 -12.44
C ASN A 105 -24.91 -4.08 -13.46
N LEU A 106 -24.35 -3.52 -14.53
CA LEU A 106 -25.10 -2.68 -15.48
C LEU A 106 -26.12 -3.47 -16.31
N PHE A 107 -25.75 -4.70 -16.72
CA PHE A 107 -26.59 -5.59 -17.50
C PHE A 107 -26.18 -7.06 -17.25
N LYS A 108 -27.01 -7.96 -17.73
CA LYS A 108 -26.79 -9.41 -17.51
C LYS A 108 -25.41 -9.86 -17.97
N GLY A 109 -24.65 -10.45 -17.04
CA GLY A 109 -23.30 -10.97 -17.27
C GLY A 109 -22.19 -9.95 -17.10
N PHE A 110 -22.47 -8.64 -17.09
CA PHE A 110 -21.43 -7.62 -16.84
C PHE A 110 -21.33 -7.27 -15.35
N HIS A 111 -20.11 -7.26 -14.85
CA HIS A 111 -19.77 -6.86 -13.50
C HIS A 111 -18.54 -5.95 -13.53
N LEU A 112 -18.59 -4.85 -12.79
CA LEU A 112 -17.50 -3.91 -12.63
C LEU A 112 -17.26 -3.68 -11.13
N HIS A 113 -16.05 -4.01 -10.67
CA HIS A 113 -15.52 -3.54 -9.40
C HIS A 113 -14.66 -2.30 -9.65
N ALA A 114 -14.83 -1.28 -8.83
CA ALA A 114 -14.00 -0.08 -8.85
C ALA A 114 -13.63 0.32 -7.42
N LEU A 115 -12.36 0.62 -7.19
CA LEU A 115 -11.81 1.09 -5.91
C LEU A 115 -10.96 2.32 -6.15
N PHE A 116 -11.16 3.35 -5.35
CA PHE A 116 -10.27 4.50 -5.27
C PHE A 116 -9.91 4.78 -3.82
N THR A 117 -8.63 4.97 -3.54
CA THR A 117 -8.13 5.38 -2.22
C THR A 117 -7.17 6.55 -2.37
N TYR A 118 -7.42 7.60 -1.61
CA TYR A 118 -6.44 8.63 -1.31
C TYR A 118 -6.08 8.54 0.16
N GLN A 119 -4.79 8.53 0.49
CA GLN A 119 -4.31 8.47 1.87
C GLN A 119 -3.06 9.32 2.08
N LYS A 120 -2.94 9.89 3.27
CA LYS A 120 -1.79 10.69 3.67
C LYS A 120 -1.17 10.08 4.94
N PRO A 121 -0.36 9.02 4.82
CA PRO A 121 0.39 8.47 5.95
C PRO A 121 1.58 9.36 6.26
N THR A 122 1.70 9.86 7.49
CA THR A 122 2.78 10.75 7.91
C THR A 122 3.50 10.20 9.13
N TYR A 123 4.82 10.39 9.16
CA TYR A 123 5.62 10.17 10.35
C TYR A 123 5.33 11.24 11.40
N ASN A 124 5.29 10.83 12.67
CA ASN A 124 5.18 11.70 13.83
C ASN A 124 6.13 11.18 14.91
N ASN A 125 6.71 12.08 15.70
CA ASN A 125 7.74 11.76 16.69
C ASN A 125 8.95 11.01 16.09
N TYR A 126 9.19 11.23 14.79
CA TYR A 126 10.26 10.55 14.05
C TYR A 126 11.51 11.45 14.04
N PHE A 127 12.42 11.15 14.96
CA PHE A 127 13.67 11.90 15.10
C PHE A 127 14.85 10.92 15.24
N ILE A 128 15.85 11.03 14.37
CA ILE A 128 17.09 10.25 14.46
C ILE A 128 18.21 11.22 14.78
N LYS A 129 18.81 11.07 15.96
CA LYS A 129 20.10 11.69 16.25
C LYS A 129 21.16 11.04 15.38
N SER A 130 21.90 11.82 14.61
CA SER A 130 22.94 11.29 13.74
C SER A 130 24.00 10.56 14.54
N PRO A 131 24.33 9.29 14.21
CA PRO A 131 25.41 8.56 14.86
C PRO A 131 26.80 8.95 14.31
N PHE A 132 26.87 9.91 13.38
CA PHE A 132 28.10 10.36 12.72
C PHE A 132 28.37 11.83 12.97
N GLU A 133 29.59 12.15 13.34
CA GLU A 133 30.04 13.51 13.49
C GLU A 133 29.98 14.27 12.13
N GLY A 134 29.50 15.51 12.17
CA GLY A 134 29.35 16.38 10.99
C GLY A 134 28.18 16.01 10.07
N VAL A 135 27.36 15.01 10.43
CA VAL A 135 26.14 14.67 9.71
C VAL A 135 24.93 15.19 10.51
N PRO A 136 24.04 15.99 9.91
CA PRO A 136 22.87 16.52 10.60
C PRO A 136 21.92 15.43 11.13
N ASP A 137 21.24 15.73 12.22
CA ASP A 137 20.13 14.93 12.72
C ASP A 137 18.99 14.93 11.71
N LEU A 138 18.23 13.85 11.66
CA LEU A 138 17.05 13.73 10.80
C LEU A 138 15.78 13.95 11.62
N ASN A 139 15.01 14.94 11.23
CA ASN A 139 13.63 15.11 11.66
C ASN A 139 12.68 14.78 10.48
N ALA A 140 12.01 13.64 10.54
CA ALA A 140 11.09 13.22 9.51
C ALA A 140 9.61 13.51 9.84
N ASN A 141 9.34 14.30 10.90
CA ASN A 141 7.98 14.67 11.28
C ASN A 141 7.24 15.35 10.12
N GLY A 142 6.01 14.85 9.83
CA GLY A 142 5.20 15.36 8.74
C GLY A 142 5.57 14.81 7.35
N ASN A 143 6.71 14.14 7.20
CA ASN A 143 7.05 13.46 5.96
C ASN A 143 6.11 12.29 5.70
N ILE A 144 5.86 12.04 4.41
CA ILE A 144 5.06 10.88 4.00
C ILE A 144 5.86 9.60 4.27
N VAL A 145 5.17 8.60 4.79
CA VAL A 145 5.76 7.28 5.05
C VAL A 145 6.26 6.67 3.74
N LYS A 146 7.52 6.24 3.74
CA LYS A 146 8.14 5.63 2.56
C LYS A 146 7.41 4.35 2.12
N GLU A 147 7.49 4.03 0.84
CA GLU A 147 6.93 2.83 0.20
C GLU A 147 5.39 2.74 0.20
N ILE A 148 4.69 3.70 0.77
CA ILE A 148 3.23 3.73 0.79
C ILE A 148 2.73 4.74 -0.26
N PRO A 149 2.01 4.30 -1.30
CA PRO A 149 1.42 5.20 -2.28
C PRO A 149 0.27 5.99 -1.65
N GLN A 150 0.20 7.29 -1.99
CA GLN A 150 -0.88 8.15 -1.51
C GLN A 150 -2.18 7.98 -2.31
N VAL A 151 -2.07 7.51 -3.54
CA VAL A 151 -3.20 7.25 -4.43
C VAL A 151 -3.16 5.81 -4.87
N LEU A 152 -4.28 5.12 -4.74
CA LEU A 152 -4.53 3.79 -5.28
C LEU A 152 -5.84 3.83 -6.06
N ALA A 153 -5.87 3.21 -7.23
CA ALA A 153 -7.11 2.99 -7.96
C ALA A 153 -7.11 1.59 -8.56
N GLU A 154 -8.28 0.97 -8.58
CA GLU A 154 -8.49 -0.35 -9.17
C GLU A 154 -9.79 -0.34 -9.96
N ILE A 155 -9.78 -0.90 -11.16
CA ILE A 155 -10.93 -1.00 -12.05
C ILE A 155 -10.90 -2.39 -12.66
N ASP A 156 -11.86 -3.23 -12.30
CA ASP A 156 -11.92 -4.65 -12.65
C ASP A 156 -13.23 -4.96 -13.39
N PRO A 157 -13.34 -4.67 -14.70
CA PRO A 157 -14.48 -5.09 -15.49
C PRO A 157 -14.40 -6.60 -15.78
N SER A 158 -15.53 -7.27 -15.72
CA SER A 158 -15.67 -8.66 -16.15
C SER A 158 -16.99 -8.90 -16.85
N TYR A 159 -17.00 -9.88 -17.75
CA TYR A 159 -18.18 -10.25 -18.52
C TYR A 159 -18.31 -11.77 -18.65
N ASN A 160 -19.44 -12.29 -18.22
CA ASN A 160 -19.81 -13.68 -18.43
C ASN A 160 -20.47 -13.81 -19.80
N ILE A 161 -19.70 -14.25 -20.81
CA ILE A 161 -20.19 -14.51 -22.17
C ILE A 161 -21.25 -15.61 -22.14
N THR A 162 -20.96 -16.66 -21.37
CA THR A 162 -21.88 -17.75 -21.01
C THR A 162 -21.77 -18.02 -19.50
N PRO A 163 -22.62 -18.83 -18.89
CA PRO A 163 -22.45 -19.24 -17.49
C PRO A 163 -21.09 -19.88 -17.19
N ASP A 164 -20.47 -20.47 -18.21
CA ASP A 164 -19.21 -21.23 -18.10
C ASP A 164 -17.98 -20.49 -18.66
N LEU A 165 -18.17 -19.34 -19.31
CA LEU A 165 -17.08 -18.57 -19.95
C LEU A 165 -17.09 -17.12 -19.48
N ARG A 166 -16.04 -16.73 -18.75
CA ARG A 166 -15.84 -15.38 -18.22
C ARG A 166 -14.60 -14.73 -18.81
N LEU A 167 -14.74 -13.49 -19.27
CA LEU A 167 -13.65 -12.57 -19.57
C LEU A 167 -13.50 -11.58 -18.39
N TRP A 168 -12.28 -11.19 -18.11
CA TRP A 168 -11.99 -10.19 -17.09
C TRP A 168 -10.75 -9.38 -17.41
N LEU A 169 -10.73 -8.13 -16.94
CA LEU A 169 -9.57 -7.25 -16.94
C LEU A 169 -9.39 -6.66 -15.54
N SER A 170 -8.18 -6.27 -15.21
CA SER A 170 -7.85 -5.54 -13.98
C SER A 170 -6.82 -4.47 -14.29
N PHE A 171 -7.14 -3.24 -13.90
CA PHE A 171 -6.28 -2.08 -14.01
C PHE A 171 -6.02 -1.57 -12.60
N ARG A 172 -4.77 -1.61 -12.14
CA ARG A 172 -4.36 -1.15 -10.82
C ARG A 172 -3.37 -0.02 -10.95
N TYR A 173 -3.72 1.14 -10.43
CA TYR A 173 -2.84 2.29 -10.35
C TYR A 173 -2.27 2.44 -8.95
N PHE A 174 -0.96 2.50 -8.86
CA PHE A 174 -0.22 2.87 -7.67
C PHE A 174 0.41 4.23 -7.91
N GLY A 175 0.03 5.22 -7.11
CA GLY A 175 0.61 6.55 -7.16
C GLY A 175 2.08 6.58 -6.77
N LYS A 176 2.67 7.75 -6.80
CA LYS A 176 4.04 8.00 -6.37
C LYS A 176 4.30 7.46 -4.96
N THR A 177 5.45 6.78 -4.76
CA THR A 177 5.95 6.32 -3.46
C THR A 177 7.30 6.93 -3.15
N TYR A 178 7.51 7.39 -1.93
CA TYR A 178 8.81 7.86 -1.52
C TYR A 178 9.73 6.70 -1.18
N ALA A 179 11.00 6.81 -1.58
CA ALA A 179 12.02 5.77 -1.41
C ALA A 179 12.92 6.00 -0.19
N ASN A 180 12.86 7.19 0.43
CA ASN A 180 13.66 7.53 1.60
C ASN A 180 12.89 8.38 2.63
N LEU A 181 13.45 8.52 3.83
CA LEU A 181 12.81 9.19 4.97
C LEU A 181 12.64 10.69 4.79
N THR A 182 13.50 11.33 4.04
CA THR A 182 13.46 12.79 3.77
C THR A 182 12.43 13.18 2.70
N ASN A 183 11.80 12.18 2.04
CA ASN A 183 10.95 12.38 0.87
C ASN A 183 11.67 13.08 -0.31
N ALA A 184 13.00 13.01 -0.38
CA ALA A 184 13.79 13.55 -1.46
C ALA A 184 13.77 12.66 -2.71
N LEU A 185 13.72 11.35 -2.52
CA LEU A 185 13.72 10.36 -3.58
C LEU A 185 12.37 9.66 -3.65
N TYR A 186 11.92 9.36 -4.88
CA TYR A 186 10.63 8.69 -5.10
C TYR A 186 10.62 7.86 -6.39
N PHE A 187 9.72 6.91 -6.42
CA PHE A 187 9.31 6.22 -7.63
C PHE A 187 8.03 6.85 -8.18
N ASN A 188 7.96 7.04 -9.48
CA ASN A 188 6.75 7.55 -10.15
C ASN A 188 5.60 6.55 -10.01
N GLY A 189 4.39 7.06 -10.13
CA GLY A 189 3.20 6.22 -10.19
C GLY A 189 3.25 5.28 -11.40
N ARG A 190 2.60 4.11 -11.24
CA ARG A 190 2.58 3.06 -12.26
C ARG A 190 1.24 2.38 -12.33
N TRP A 191 0.95 1.83 -13.51
CA TRP A 191 -0.15 0.91 -13.72
C TRP A 191 0.35 -0.54 -13.67
N GLU A 192 -0.45 -1.40 -13.10
CA GLU A 192 -0.31 -2.85 -13.21
C GLU A 192 -1.59 -3.36 -13.88
N THR A 193 -1.44 -4.16 -14.93
CA THR A 193 -2.58 -4.57 -15.75
C THR A 193 -2.60 -6.06 -15.93
N PHE A 194 -3.78 -6.63 -15.73
CA PHE A 194 -4.03 -8.06 -15.85
C PHE A 194 -5.29 -8.29 -16.68
N GLY A 195 -5.37 -9.41 -17.33
CA GLY A 195 -6.59 -9.82 -18.02
C GLY A 195 -6.60 -11.31 -18.23
N GLY A 196 -7.77 -11.86 -18.50
CA GLY A 196 -7.83 -13.30 -18.71
C GLY A 196 -9.21 -13.81 -19.09
N ILE A 197 -9.18 -15.09 -19.39
CA ILE A 197 -10.34 -15.91 -19.73
C ILE A 197 -10.37 -17.10 -18.77
N ASN A 198 -11.54 -17.36 -18.19
CA ASN A 198 -11.80 -18.56 -17.41
C ASN A 198 -12.94 -19.34 -18.10
N TRP A 199 -12.69 -20.58 -18.43
CA TRP A 199 -13.64 -21.44 -19.11
C TRP A 199 -13.84 -22.76 -18.36
N LYS A 200 -15.04 -22.99 -17.87
CA LYS A 200 -15.48 -24.27 -17.33
C LYS A 200 -15.97 -25.15 -18.46
N VAL A 201 -15.07 -25.97 -19.01
CA VAL A 201 -15.36 -26.84 -20.18
C VAL A 201 -16.45 -27.84 -19.86
N ASN A 202 -16.38 -28.43 -18.65
CA ASN A 202 -17.39 -29.33 -18.09
C ASN A 202 -17.24 -29.40 -16.55
N LYS A 203 -18.01 -30.29 -15.90
CA LYS A 203 -17.97 -30.47 -14.44
C LYS A 203 -16.61 -30.90 -13.86
N HIS A 204 -15.73 -31.43 -14.71
CA HIS A 204 -14.43 -31.95 -14.30
C HIS A 204 -13.24 -31.10 -14.78
N LEU A 205 -13.39 -30.33 -15.84
CA LEU A 205 -12.27 -29.56 -16.45
C LEU A 205 -12.60 -28.08 -16.53
N SER A 206 -11.69 -27.27 -15.98
CA SER A 206 -11.66 -25.83 -16.16
C SER A 206 -10.32 -25.41 -16.75
N LEU A 207 -10.35 -24.49 -17.71
CA LEU A 207 -9.20 -23.92 -18.37
C LEU A 207 -9.12 -22.42 -18.09
N GLY A 208 -7.92 -21.90 -17.96
CA GLY A 208 -7.67 -20.47 -17.79
C GLY A 208 -6.50 -19.99 -18.65
N ALA A 209 -6.60 -18.77 -19.13
CA ALA A 209 -5.51 -18.03 -19.71
C ALA A 209 -5.47 -16.66 -19.06
N THR A 210 -4.27 -16.23 -18.61
CA THR A 210 -4.06 -14.94 -17.96
C THR A 210 -2.93 -14.22 -18.65
N VAL A 211 -3.10 -12.94 -18.93
CA VAL A 211 -2.04 -12.04 -19.35
C VAL A 211 -1.71 -11.10 -18.21
N VAL A 212 -0.43 -11.06 -17.85
CA VAL A 212 0.12 -10.16 -16.83
C VAL A 212 0.81 -9.01 -17.55
N ASN A 213 0.56 -7.78 -17.11
CA ASN A 213 1.13 -6.56 -17.66
C ASN A 213 0.88 -6.43 -19.16
N PHE A 214 -0.40 -6.53 -19.59
CA PHE A 214 -0.75 -6.53 -21.02
C PHE A 214 -0.46 -5.19 -21.72
N LEU A 215 -0.33 -4.09 -20.97
CA LEU A 215 0.14 -2.80 -21.50
C LEU A 215 1.68 -2.69 -21.57
N ASN A 216 2.39 -3.74 -21.17
CA ASN A 216 3.86 -3.78 -21.11
C ASN A 216 4.48 -2.56 -20.41
N GLN A 217 3.89 -2.14 -19.33
CA GLN A 217 4.32 -1.01 -18.49
C GLN A 217 5.66 -1.32 -17.84
N LYS A 218 6.50 -0.29 -17.71
CA LYS A 218 7.71 -0.34 -16.89
C LYS A 218 7.46 0.37 -15.58
N GLY A 219 8.04 -0.12 -14.50
CA GLY A 219 7.94 0.52 -13.19
C GLY A 219 8.77 -0.21 -12.15
N ALA A 220 9.04 0.49 -11.06
CA ALA A 220 9.75 -0.04 -9.91
C ALA A 220 9.13 0.49 -8.61
N SER A 221 9.36 -0.22 -7.51
CA SER A 221 9.05 0.21 -6.15
C SER A 221 10.09 -0.36 -5.20
N GLY A 222 10.27 0.26 -4.04
CA GLY A 222 11.21 -0.20 -3.01
C GLY A 222 11.92 0.95 -2.32
N THR A 223 13.10 0.67 -1.78
CA THR A 223 13.97 1.64 -1.10
C THR A 223 15.28 1.83 -1.86
N ILE A 224 15.94 2.94 -1.61
CA ILE A 224 17.29 3.20 -2.11
C ILE A 224 18.23 3.11 -0.91
N ASN A 225 19.10 2.10 -0.92
CA ASN A 225 20.01 1.84 0.17
C ASN A 225 21.05 2.97 0.33
N GLY A 226 21.31 3.36 1.58
CA GLY A 226 22.27 4.42 1.88
C GLY A 226 21.75 5.85 1.60
N ALA A 227 20.46 6.00 1.31
CA ALA A 227 19.84 7.28 0.97
C ALA A 227 18.88 7.80 2.05
N GLU A 228 18.84 7.19 3.24
CA GLU A 228 17.87 7.53 4.30
C GLU A 228 17.93 8.99 4.71
N LEU A 229 19.15 9.54 4.82
CA LEU A 229 19.40 10.92 5.24
C LEU A 229 19.59 11.90 4.06
N LEU A 230 19.49 11.43 2.82
CA LEU A 230 19.73 12.24 1.65
C LEU A 230 18.70 13.35 1.51
N GLY A 231 19.13 14.59 1.45
CA GLY A 231 18.28 15.76 1.27
C GLY A 231 17.90 16.01 -0.19
N LYS A 232 16.96 16.92 -0.43
CA LYS A 232 16.48 17.27 -1.78
C LYS A 232 17.57 17.87 -2.67
N GLU A 233 18.50 18.63 -2.09
CA GLU A 233 19.59 19.25 -2.84
C GLU A 233 20.61 18.23 -3.37
N GLU A 234 20.72 17.10 -2.69
CA GLU A 234 21.64 16.02 -3.06
C GLU A 234 20.98 14.95 -3.93
N ALA A 235 19.66 14.94 -4.00
CA ALA A 235 18.89 13.90 -4.73
C ALA A 235 19.28 13.78 -6.21
N GLY A 236 19.68 14.89 -6.84
CA GLY A 236 20.17 14.92 -8.23
C GLY A 236 21.50 14.20 -8.46
N LYS A 237 22.27 13.97 -7.40
CA LYS A 237 23.57 13.27 -7.45
C LYS A 237 23.44 11.76 -7.42
N PHE A 238 22.23 11.25 -7.19
CA PHE A 238 21.92 9.82 -7.00
C PHE A 238 21.52 9.09 -8.28
N LYS A 239 22.16 9.42 -9.40
CA LYS A 239 21.78 8.78 -10.69
C LYS A 239 22.23 7.32 -10.85
N ASP A 240 23.22 6.87 -10.08
CA ASP A 240 23.89 5.58 -10.29
C ASP A 240 23.90 4.68 -9.04
N HIS A 241 22.92 4.82 -8.15
CA HIS A 241 22.87 4.02 -6.93
C HIS A 241 22.02 2.76 -7.11
N TYR A 242 22.48 1.68 -6.49
CA TYR A 242 21.75 0.42 -6.45
C TYR A 242 20.47 0.58 -5.63
N MET A 243 19.36 0.20 -6.25
CA MET A 243 18.04 0.13 -5.60
C MET A 243 17.80 -1.29 -5.11
N SER A 244 17.32 -1.41 -3.88
CA SER A 244 16.67 -2.62 -3.40
C SER A 244 15.17 -2.49 -3.66
N GLY A 245 14.63 -3.21 -4.62
CA GLY A 245 13.23 -3.07 -4.98
C GLY A 245 12.76 -4.09 -6.00
N ASN A 246 11.49 -4.04 -6.28
CA ASN A 246 10.83 -4.91 -7.25
C ASN A 246 10.52 -4.13 -8.52
N TYR A 247 10.86 -4.73 -9.65
CA TYR A 247 10.38 -4.26 -10.96
C TYR A 247 9.02 -4.86 -11.28
N LEU A 248 8.25 -4.15 -12.09
CA LEU A 248 7.04 -4.74 -12.68
C LEU A 248 7.42 -5.98 -13.47
N ARG A 249 6.63 -7.02 -13.30
CA ARG A 249 6.72 -8.21 -14.13
C ARG A 249 6.49 -7.82 -15.61
N PRO A 250 7.33 -8.28 -16.56
CA PRO A 250 7.12 -7.98 -17.96
C PRO A 250 5.84 -8.63 -18.48
N PHE A 251 5.41 -8.27 -19.69
CA PHE A 251 4.33 -8.98 -20.36
C PHE A 251 4.55 -10.49 -20.27
N THR A 252 3.58 -11.20 -19.72
CA THR A 252 3.66 -12.64 -19.49
C THR A 252 2.30 -13.27 -19.77
N LEU A 253 2.30 -14.40 -20.46
CA LEU A 253 1.14 -15.26 -20.65
C LEU A 253 1.24 -16.47 -19.74
N GLU A 254 0.14 -16.79 -19.07
CA GLU A 254 0.01 -17.95 -18.17
C GLU A 254 -1.21 -18.77 -18.59
N PHE A 255 -1.05 -20.08 -18.63
CA PHE A 255 -2.14 -21.00 -18.90
C PHE A 255 -2.33 -21.93 -17.70
N SER A 256 -3.58 -22.23 -17.38
CA SER A 256 -3.93 -23.12 -16.28
C SER A 256 -4.99 -24.13 -16.71
N ALA A 257 -4.88 -25.32 -16.17
CA ALA A 257 -5.91 -26.36 -16.27
C ALA A 257 -6.15 -26.94 -14.88
N SER A 258 -7.41 -27.07 -14.49
CA SER A 258 -7.84 -27.67 -13.23
C SER A 258 -8.75 -28.86 -13.50
N LEU A 259 -8.42 -30.01 -12.90
CA LEU A 259 -9.21 -31.24 -12.97
C LEU A 259 -9.80 -31.51 -11.58
N SER A 260 -11.10 -31.76 -11.54
CA SER A 260 -11.85 -32.18 -10.34
C SER A 260 -12.44 -33.58 -10.56
N PHE A 261 -12.23 -34.46 -9.61
CA PHE A 261 -12.68 -35.85 -9.65
C PHE A 261 -13.87 -36.07 -8.73
#